data_c71edf0dd35355d51514773d8d92f5c0
#
_entry.id   c71edf0dd35355d51514773d8d92f5c0
#
_cell.length_a   1.000
_cell.length_b   1.000
_cell.length_c   1.000
_cell.angle_alpha   90.00
_cell.angle_beta   90.00
_cell.angle_gamma   90.00
#
_symmetry.space_group_name_H-M   'P 1'
#
loop_
_entity.id
_entity.type
_entity.pdbx_description
1 polymer ?
#
loop_
_entity_poly.entity_id
_entity_poly.type
_entity_poly.pdbx_seq_one_letter_code
_entity_poly.pdbx_strand_id
1 'polypeptide(L)'
;MLHAKVVDISKEKIDIAKAQKFIVSSKYGASIYFVGTVRDQNNNKKVTGITYDTHDALVIKSFEEIYKEAETKFKFENIAVFIEHIKGYAALSDTSTVSYTHLTLPTILLV
;
A
#
# COMPACT_ATOMS: atom_id res chain seq x y z
N MET A 1 2.62 8.81 10.51
CA MET A 1 3.87 8.30 9.93
C MET A 1 3.57 7.66 8.57
N LEU A 2 4.31 8.04 7.53
CA LEU A 2 4.10 7.53 6.18
C LEU A 2 5.41 6.96 5.61
N HIS A 3 5.32 5.74 5.09
CA HIS A 3 6.32 5.18 4.16
C HIS A 3 5.67 5.06 2.79
N ALA A 4 6.22 5.73 1.78
CA ALA A 4 5.73 5.68 0.41
C ALA A 4 6.91 5.46 -0.55
N LYS A 5 6.78 4.47 -1.42
CA LYS A 5 7.86 4.12 -2.34
C LYS A 5 7.32 3.55 -3.64
N VAL A 6 7.98 3.89 -4.75
CA VAL A 6 7.83 3.19 -6.03
C VAL A 6 8.96 2.18 -6.15
N VAL A 7 8.61 0.92 -6.32
CA VAL A 7 9.56 -0.20 -6.37
C VAL A 7 9.81 -0.58 -7.82
N ASP A 8 11.07 -0.53 -8.26
CA ASP A 8 11.44 -1.03 -9.59
C ASP A 8 11.54 -2.55 -9.53
N ILE A 9 10.54 -3.24 -10.09
CA ILE A 9 10.44 -4.71 -10.02
C ILE A 9 11.59 -5.42 -10.73
N SER A 10 12.31 -4.74 -11.63
CA SER A 10 13.51 -5.32 -12.26
C SER A 10 14.69 -5.42 -11.30
N LYS A 11 14.65 -4.70 -10.18
CA LYS A 11 15.73 -4.65 -9.18
C LYS A 11 15.36 -5.33 -7.87
N GLU A 12 14.10 -5.19 -7.46
CA GLU A 12 13.60 -5.76 -6.20
C GLU A 12 12.10 -6.00 -6.29
N LYS A 13 11.58 -6.80 -5.39
CA LYS A 13 10.13 -7.04 -5.26
C LYS A 13 9.60 -6.40 -4.00
N ILE A 14 8.30 -6.15 -3.95
CA ILE A 14 7.64 -5.72 -2.72
C ILE A 14 7.77 -6.83 -1.69
N ASP A 15 8.29 -6.50 -0.51
CA ASP A 15 8.45 -7.42 0.59
C ASP A 15 7.32 -7.22 1.61
N ILE A 16 6.35 -8.12 1.58
CA ILE A 16 5.19 -8.08 2.48
C ILE A 16 5.61 -8.18 3.95
N ALA A 17 6.62 -8.98 4.24
CA ALA A 17 7.14 -9.11 5.61
C ALA A 17 7.70 -7.79 6.13
N LYS A 18 8.38 -7.04 5.27
CA LYS A 18 8.88 -5.70 5.61
C LYS A 18 7.73 -4.75 5.92
N ALA A 19 6.68 -4.78 5.12
CA ALA A 19 5.49 -3.96 5.35
C ALA A 19 4.84 -4.30 6.70
N GLN A 20 4.72 -5.57 7.03
CA GLN A 20 4.17 -6.01 8.31
C GLN A 20 5.01 -5.56 9.51
N LYS A 21 6.33 -5.49 9.33
CA LYS A 21 7.27 -5.06 10.38
C LYS A 21 7.41 -3.54 10.49
N PHE A 22 6.94 -2.80 9.51
CA PHE A 22 7.09 -1.35 9.45
C PHE A 22 6.61 -0.68 10.73
N ILE A 23 5.50 -1.16 11.27
CA ILE A 23 4.97 -0.65 12.51
C ILE A 23 4.59 -1.79 13.43
N VAL A 24 5.44 -2.05 14.40
CA VAL A 24 5.12 -2.88 15.54
C VAL A 24 5.04 -1.97 16.74
N SER A 25 3.85 -1.55 17.11
CA SER A 25 3.64 -0.62 18.20
C SER A 25 2.30 -0.86 18.88
N SER A 26 2.28 -0.81 20.20
CA SER A 26 1.08 -0.89 21.00
C SER A 26 0.20 0.36 20.92
N LYS A 27 0.66 1.40 20.22
CA LYS A 27 -0.13 2.62 20.01
C LYS A 27 -1.32 2.41 19.07
N TYR A 28 -1.24 1.41 18.20
CA TYR A 28 -2.27 1.15 17.19
C TYR A 28 -3.06 -0.08 17.58
N GLY A 29 -4.37 0.09 17.73
CA GLY A 29 -5.26 -1.00 18.09
C GLY A 29 -5.90 -1.71 16.91
N ALA A 30 -5.71 -1.20 15.68
CA ALA A 30 -6.30 -1.77 14.48
C ALA A 30 -5.37 -1.67 13.28
N SER A 31 -5.51 -2.61 12.36
CA SER A 31 -4.72 -2.66 11.12
C SER A 31 -5.60 -3.04 9.95
N ILE A 32 -5.37 -2.42 8.80
CA ILE A 32 -6.01 -2.77 7.54
C ILE A 32 -4.90 -3.04 6.53
N TYR A 33 -4.97 -4.20 5.87
CA TYR A 33 -3.98 -4.62 4.89
C TYR A 33 -4.62 -4.80 3.53
N PHE A 34 -4.03 -4.18 2.53
CA PHE A 34 -4.39 -4.37 1.13
C PHE A 34 -3.18 -4.86 0.36
N VAL A 35 -3.36 -5.96 -0.39
CA VAL A 35 -2.33 -6.48 -1.28
C VAL A 35 -2.96 -6.69 -2.65
N GLY A 36 -2.44 -5.99 -3.66
CA GLY A 36 -2.86 -6.17 -5.05
C GLY A 36 -1.89 -7.07 -5.80
N THR A 37 -2.42 -8.00 -6.57
CA THR A 37 -1.64 -8.92 -7.40
C THR A 37 -2.14 -8.89 -8.84
N VAL A 38 -1.27 -9.33 -9.77
CA VAL A 38 -1.64 -9.39 -11.19
C VAL A 38 -2.49 -10.62 -11.42
N ARG A 39 -3.74 -10.41 -11.87
CA ARG A 39 -4.69 -11.49 -12.20
C ARG A 39 -4.59 -11.89 -13.66
N ASP A 40 -5.06 -13.09 -13.97
CA ASP A 40 -4.96 -13.69 -15.31
C ASP A 40 -6.04 -13.25 -16.29
N GLN A 41 -7.01 -12.45 -15.87
CA GLN A 41 -8.15 -12.03 -16.68
C GLN A 41 -8.54 -10.59 -16.43
N ASN A 42 -8.86 -9.86 -17.51
CA ASN A 42 -9.43 -8.53 -17.43
C ASN A 42 -10.42 -8.32 -18.58
N ASN A 43 -11.67 -7.98 -18.26
CA ASN A 43 -12.75 -7.81 -19.23
C ASN A 43 -12.90 -9.01 -20.18
N ASN A 44 -12.86 -10.23 -19.65
CA ASN A 44 -12.92 -11.50 -20.37
C ASN A 44 -11.74 -11.76 -21.31
N LYS A 45 -10.65 -10.98 -21.19
CA LYS A 45 -9.42 -11.18 -21.94
C LYS A 45 -8.34 -11.79 -21.06
N LYS A 46 -7.59 -12.72 -21.64
CA LYS A 46 -6.45 -13.34 -20.96
C LYS A 46 -5.33 -12.33 -20.76
N VAL A 47 -4.80 -12.28 -19.53
CA VAL A 47 -3.67 -11.43 -19.16
C VAL A 47 -2.48 -12.32 -18.86
N THR A 48 -1.30 -12.00 -19.41
CA THR A 48 -0.05 -12.70 -19.11
C THR A 48 0.85 -11.92 -18.16
N GLY A 49 0.57 -10.63 -18.01
CA GLY A 49 1.31 -9.72 -17.14
C GLY A 49 0.88 -8.29 -17.40
N ILE A 50 1.38 -7.37 -16.60
CA ILE A 50 1.09 -5.94 -16.72
C ILE A 50 2.40 -5.16 -16.62
N THR A 51 2.60 -4.22 -17.52
CA THR A 51 3.69 -3.24 -17.39
C THR A 51 3.14 -1.97 -16.78
N TYR A 52 3.73 -1.57 -15.65
CA TYR A 52 3.42 -0.31 -14.99
C TYR A 52 4.48 0.72 -15.33
N ASP A 53 4.04 1.83 -15.90
CA ASP A 53 4.89 2.98 -16.20
C ASP A 53 4.50 4.11 -15.24
N THR A 54 5.47 4.64 -14.49
CA THR A 54 5.20 5.60 -13.43
C THR A 54 6.07 6.84 -13.59
N HIS A 55 5.49 7.98 -13.24
CA HIS A 55 6.26 9.18 -12.93
C HIS A 55 6.46 9.19 -11.42
N ASP A 56 7.61 8.72 -10.96
CA ASP A 56 7.86 8.42 -9.55
C ASP A 56 7.53 9.57 -8.61
N ALA A 57 7.98 10.77 -8.93
CA ALA A 57 7.72 11.95 -8.09
C ALA A 57 6.22 12.26 -7.94
N LEU A 58 5.44 12.11 -9.02
CA LEU A 58 3.99 12.33 -8.97
C LEU A 58 3.27 11.24 -8.18
N VAL A 59 3.72 9.99 -8.30
CA VAL A 59 3.15 8.88 -7.53
C VAL A 59 3.38 9.09 -6.03
N ILE A 60 4.59 9.41 -5.64
CA ILE A 60 4.94 9.69 -4.23
C ILE A 60 4.12 10.87 -3.70
N LYS A 61 4.01 11.95 -4.49
CA LYS A 61 3.20 13.10 -4.11
C LYS A 61 1.73 12.72 -3.91
N SER A 62 1.18 11.88 -4.78
CA SER A 62 -0.19 11.39 -4.64
C SER A 62 -0.38 10.58 -3.35
N PHE A 63 0.58 9.74 -3.00
CA PHE A 63 0.53 8.98 -1.75
C PHE A 63 0.58 9.90 -0.53
N GLU A 64 1.41 10.94 -0.57
CA GLU A 64 1.48 11.94 0.50
C GLU A 64 0.16 12.69 0.66
N GLU A 65 -0.48 13.05 -0.45
CA GLU A 65 -1.78 13.72 -0.45
C GLU A 65 -2.89 12.84 0.13
N ILE A 66 -2.90 11.55 -0.25
CA ILE A 66 -3.84 10.57 0.30
C ILE A 66 -3.66 10.44 1.80
N TYR A 67 -2.42 10.37 2.27
CA TYR A 67 -2.12 10.28 3.70
C TYR A 67 -2.62 11.51 4.46
N LYS A 68 -2.37 12.70 3.95
CA LYS A 68 -2.84 13.96 4.56
C LYS A 68 -4.36 14.03 4.59
N GLU A 69 -5.01 13.62 3.51
CA GLU A 69 -6.47 13.58 3.45
C GLU A 69 -7.04 12.62 4.50
N ALA A 70 -6.43 11.45 4.66
CA ALA A 70 -6.84 10.47 5.66
C ALA A 70 -6.69 11.02 7.08
N GLU A 71 -5.57 11.67 7.39
CA GLU A 71 -5.34 12.31 8.68
C GLU A 71 -6.41 13.38 8.99
N THR A 72 -6.72 14.19 8.00
CA THR A 72 -7.66 15.31 8.17
C THR A 72 -9.10 14.82 8.26
N LYS A 73 -9.50 13.93 7.34
CA LYS A 73 -10.88 13.48 7.20
C LYS A 73 -11.35 12.62 8.34
N PHE A 74 -10.54 11.70 8.79
CA PHE A 74 -10.92 10.71 9.79
C PHE A 74 -10.52 11.08 11.21
N LYS A 75 -9.66 12.07 11.37
CA LYS A 75 -9.23 12.59 12.68
C LYS A 75 -8.79 11.48 13.65
N PHE A 76 -8.11 10.48 13.15
CA PHE A 76 -7.54 9.44 14.00
C PHE A 76 -6.46 10.06 14.91
N GLU A 77 -6.43 9.64 16.16
CA GLU A 77 -5.41 10.08 17.10
C GLU A 77 -4.01 9.71 16.63
N ASN A 78 -3.84 8.47 16.14
CA ASN A 78 -2.60 8.01 15.53
C ASN A 78 -2.92 7.23 14.26
N ILE A 79 -2.15 7.50 13.21
CA ILE A 79 -2.23 6.78 11.94
C ILE A 79 -0.83 6.58 11.39
N ALA A 80 -0.60 5.40 10.85
CA ALA A 80 0.62 5.10 10.12
C ALA A 80 0.29 4.28 8.89
N VAL A 81 0.88 4.66 7.76
CA VAL A 81 0.59 4.06 6.46
C VAL A 81 1.88 3.66 5.77
N PHE A 82 1.89 2.44 5.25
CA PHE A 82 2.95 1.92 4.39
C PHE A 82 2.34 1.67 3.02
N ILE A 83 2.80 2.38 1.98
CA ILE A 83 2.31 2.22 0.62
C ILE A 83 3.50 2.00 -0.31
N GLU A 84 3.48 0.89 -1.05
CA GLU A 84 4.43 0.65 -2.13
C GLU A 84 3.70 0.20 -3.38
N HIS A 85 4.15 0.68 -4.53
CA HIS A 85 3.66 0.26 -5.84
C HIS A 85 4.85 0.01 -6.75
N ILE A 86 4.75 -1.02 -7.60
CA ILE A 86 5.82 -1.34 -8.54
C ILE A 86 5.79 -0.46 -9.78
N LYS A 87 6.94 -0.38 -10.45
CA LYS A 87 7.07 0.01 -11.86
C LYS A 87 7.82 -1.09 -12.60
N GLY A 88 7.56 -1.21 -13.90
CA GLY A 88 8.12 -2.25 -14.73
C GLY A 88 7.13 -3.38 -15.00
N TYR A 89 7.61 -4.48 -15.51
CA TYR A 89 6.79 -5.62 -15.88
C TYR A 89 6.52 -6.55 -14.70
N ALA A 90 5.24 -6.79 -14.43
CA ALA A 90 4.79 -7.75 -13.43
C ALA A 90 4.14 -8.95 -14.11
N ALA A 91 4.59 -10.15 -13.78
CA ALA A 91 4.00 -11.39 -14.24
C ALA A 91 2.75 -11.73 -13.44
N LEU A 92 2.02 -12.75 -13.86
CA LEU A 92 0.85 -13.24 -13.11
C LEU A 92 1.23 -13.56 -11.67
N SER A 93 0.35 -13.21 -10.75
CA SER A 93 0.48 -13.43 -9.31
C SER A 93 1.55 -12.58 -8.61
N ASP A 94 2.32 -11.77 -9.35
CA ASP A 94 3.24 -10.83 -8.71
C ASP A 94 2.47 -9.79 -7.91
N THR A 95 3.02 -9.39 -6.77
CA THR A 95 2.47 -8.29 -5.98
C THR A 95 2.76 -6.97 -6.67
N SER A 96 1.72 -6.22 -7.02
CA SER A 96 1.85 -4.92 -7.68
C SER A 96 1.79 -3.76 -6.72
N THR A 97 1.05 -3.89 -5.64
CA THR A 97 0.91 -2.83 -4.65
C THR A 97 0.59 -3.40 -3.28
N VAL A 98 1.03 -2.69 -2.25
CA VAL A 98 0.60 -2.95 -0.87
C VAL A 98 0.22 -1.63 -0.22
N SER A 99 -0.80 -1.67 0.61
CA SER A 99 -1.19 -0.56 1.47
C SER A 99 -1.54 -1.12 2.85
N TYR A 100 -0.68 -0.88 3.80
CA TYR A 100 -0.87 -1.32 5.18
C TYR A 100 -1.12 -0.09 6.04
N THR A 101 -2.25 -0.08 6.75
CA THR A 101 -2.66 1.05 7.58
C THR A 101 -2.83 0.59 9.02
N HIS A 102 -2.16 1.27 9.94
CA HIS A 102 -2.30 1.08 11.37
C HIS A 102 -2.91 2.34 11.96
N LEU A 103 -3.91 2.18 12.80
CA LEU A 103 -4.63 3.32 13.34
C LEU A 103 -5.22 3.02 14.73
N THR A 104 -5.60 4.12 15.42
CA THR A 104 -6.32 4.04 16.68
C THR A 104 -7.80 4.19 16.43
N LEU A 105 -8.59 3.18 16.78
CA LEU A 105 -10.05 3.25 16.72
C LEU A 105 -10.62 3.78 18.04
N PRO A 106 -11.79 4.46 18.00
CA PRO A 106 -12.51 4.79 19.22
C PRO A 106 -12.80 3.53 20.03
N THR A 107 -12.63 3.60 21.35
CA THR A 107 -12.81 2.46 22.26
C THR A 107 -14.20 1.82 22.14
N ILE A 108 -15.22 2.62 21.90
CA ILE A 108 -16.59 2.13 21.77
C ILE A 108 -16.78 1.12 20.65
N LEU A 109 -15.91 1.13 19.63
CA LEU A 109 -15.95 0.18 18.52
C LEU A 109 -15.33 -1.17 18.85
N LEU A 110 -14.67 -1.28 20.00
CA LEU A 110 -13.94 -2.47 20.45
C LEU A 110 -14.73 -3.33 21.42
N VAL A 111 -15.92 -2.91 21.77
CA VAL A 111 -16.76 -3.58 22.76
C VAL A 111 -17.61 -4.68 22.16
#